data_be855f114d45e57816dcadde2cdc88b6
#
_entry.id   be855f114d45e57816dcadde2cdc88b6
#
_cell.length_a   1.000
_cell.length_b   1.000
_cell.length_c   1.000
_cell.angle_alpha   90.00
_cell.angle_beta   90.00
_cell.angle_gamma   90.00
#
_symmetry.space_group_name_H-M   'P 1'
#
loop_
_entity.id
_entity.type
_entity.pdbx_description
1 polymer ?
#
loop_
_entity_poly.entity_id
_entity_poly.type
_entity_poly.pdbx_seq_one_letter_code
_entity_poly.pdbx_strand_id
1 'polypeptide(L)'
;MKETVHFTKMHGAGNDYIYVDTQLYNIPDPEKAAIAWSAYHTGIGSDGLVLIGKPQDGRRADYSMRIFNADGSEAMMCGNASRCIGKYLYEKGLTRKETIRLETLSGIKILKLHLQDNKKVVDSVTVDMLKPRLENPQQFRGPSVLEADGRIFEGTYVCMGNPHFVTFVDDIDTIDIAHYGKILERDEAFPQRCNIEFAQITDTDIIRTRVWERGSGITMACGTGACATAVAAALTKRAGRKSSIVMDGGTLEIEYSEADDHIYMTGPAAFVFEGEIEL
;
A
#
# COMPACT_ATOMS: atom_id res chain seq x y z
N MET A 1 -11.41 33.27 -12.86
CA MET A 1 -10.25 32.60 -13.48
C MET A 1 -10.20 31.22 -12.86
N LYS A 2 -10.05 30.17 -13.67
CA LYS A 2 -9.83 28.83 -13.13
C LYS A 2 -8.45 28.81 -12.48
N GLU A 3 -8.35 28.21 -11.34
CA GLU A 3 -7.08 28.07 -10.62
C GLU A 3 -6.29 26.90 -11.23
N THR A 4 -5.01 27.14 -11.57
CA THR A 4 -4.12 26.10 -12.10
C THR A 4 -3.38 25.48 -10.93
N VAL A 5 -3.41 24.15 -10.84
CA VAL A 5 -2.74 23.35 -9.81
C VAL A 5 -1.57 22.61 -10.44
N HIS A 6 -0.38 22.81 -9.88
CA HIS A 6 0.78 21.98 -10.21
C HIS A 6 0.74 20.67 -9.45
N PHE A 7 0.96 19.57 -10.15
CA PHE A 7 0.98 18.22 -9.59
C PHE A 7 2.26 17.47 -9.96
N THR A 8 2.56 16.44 -9.18
CA THR A 8 3.61 15.47 -9.47
C THR A 8 2.99 14.08 -9.57
N LYS A 9 3.24 13.35 -10.66
CA LYS A 9 2.88 11.95 -10.80
C LYS A 9 4.01 11.08 -10.27
N MET A 10 3.71 10.17 -9.35
CA MET A 10 4.68 9.23 -8.78
C MET A 10 4.05 7.85 -8.62
N HIS A 11 4.89 6.81 -8.52
CA HIS A 11 4.45 5.46 -8.17
C HIS A 11 5.39 4.79 -7.16
N GLY A 12 4.81 3.87 -6.36
CA GLY A 12 5.53 2.93 -5.53
C GLY A 12 5.15 1.50 -5.92
N ALA A 13 6.08 0.78 -6.54
CA ALA A 13 5.85 -0.58 -7.03
C ALA A 13 4.64 -0.69 -7.99
N GLY A 14 4.53 0.24 -8.96
CA GLY A 14 3.46 0.26 -9.96
C GLY A 14 2.12 0.85 -9.52
N ASN A 15 1.88 1.04 -8.23
CA ASN A 15 0.71 1.75 -7.72
C ASN A 15 0.96 3.26 -7.76
N ASP A 16 0.21 3.98 -8.59
CA ASP A 16 0.52 5.34 -9.01
C ASP A 16 -0.54 6.35 -8.60
N TYR A 17 -0.08 7.53 -8.16
CA TYR A 17 -0.95 8.61 -7.70
C TYR A 17 -0.52 9.97 -8.24
N ILE A 18 -1.46 10.90 -8.24
CA ILE A 18 -1.26 12.33 -8.45
C ILE A 18 -0.99 12.97 -7.09
N TYR A 19 0.14 13.65 -6.91
CA TYR A 19 0.53 14.29 -5.66
C TYR A 19 0.40 15.80 -5.77
N VAL A 20 -0.28 16.41 -4.80
CA VAL A 20 -0.47 17.86 -4.71
C VAL A 20 -0.05 18.35 -3.33
N ASP A 21 0.77 19.41 -3.28
CA ASP A 21 1.10 20.11 -2.04
C ASP A 21 0.00 21.12 -1.69
N THR A 22 -0.79 20.80 -0.68
CA THR A 22 -1.90 21.65 -0.21
C THR A 22 -1.46 22.85 0.60
N GLN A 23 -0.15 23.02 0.83
CA GLN A 23 0.37 24.26 1.36
C GLN A 23 0.46 25.35 0.27
N LEU A 24 0.48 24.94 -1.00
CA LEU A 24 0.53 25.81 -2.18
C LEU A 24 -0.83 25.92 -2.87
N TYR A 25 -1.60 24.83 -2.91
CA TYR A 25 -2.85 24.74 -3.67
C TYR A 25 -4.00 24.27 -2.79
N ASN A 26 -5.12 24.96 -2.83
CA ASN A 26 -6.34 24.52 -2.15
C ASN A 26 -7.17 23.65 -3.10
N ILE A 27 -7.52 22.44 -2.67
CA ILE A 27 -8.40 21.53 -3.43
C ILE A 27 -9.75 21.46 -2.69
N PRO A 28 -10.75 22.25 -3.09
CA PRO A 28 -12.01 22.38 -2.35
C PRO A 28 -12.83 21.09 -2.29
N ASP A 29 -12.78 20.28 -3.36
CA ASP A 29 -13.52 19.03 -3.48
C ASP A 29 -12.55 17.93 -3.95
N PRO A 30 -11.76 17.34 -3.04
CA PRO A 30 -10.74 16.37 -3.41
C PRO A 30 -11.32 15.05 -3.94
N GLU A 31 -12.55 14.69 -3.56
CA GLU A 31 -13.24 13.51 -4.07
C GLU A 31 -13.54 13.64 -5.56
N LYS A 32 -14.12 14.78 -5.97
CA LYS A 32 -14.38 15.05 -7.39
C LYS A 32 -13.09 15.22 -8.19
N ALA A 33 -12.09 15.90 -7.61
CA ALA A 33 -10.77 16.03 -8.24
C ALA A 33 -10.13 14.65 -8.49
N ALA A 34 -10.18 13.76 -7.51
CA ALA A 34 -9.66 12.39 -7.64
C ALA A 34 -10.35 11.64 -8.79
N ILE A 35 -11.69 11.69 -8.87
CA ILE A 35 -12.45 11.04 -9.96
C ILE A 35 -12.05 11.61 -11.32
N ALA A 36 -12.07 12.95 -11.46
CA ALA A 36 -11.83 13.61 -12.74
C ALA A 36 -10.39 13.45 -13.22
N TRP A 37 -9.41 13.63 -12.32
CA TRP A 37 -8.01 13.61 -12.67
C TRP A 37 -7.47 12.19 -12.86
N SER A 38 -8.04 11.20 -12.15
CA SER A 38 -7.62 9.79 -12.30
C SER A 38 -8.16 9.12 -13.55
N ALA A 39 -9.10 9.71 -14.27
CA ALA A 39 -9.65 9.14 -15.49
C ALA A 39 -8.56 8.96 -16.57
N TYR A 40 -8.37 7.74 -17.09
CA TYR A 40 -7.27 7.40 -18.00
C TYR A 40 -7.28 8.16 -19.34
N HIS A 41 -8.46 8.43 -19.91
CA HIS A 41 -8.55 9.00 -21.27
C HIS A 41 -8.87 10.48 -21.27
N THR A 42 -9.38 11.03 -20.18
CA THR A 42 -9.89 12.40 -20.10
C THR A 42 -9.27 13.20 -18.97
N GLY A 43 -8.50 12.57 -18.10
CA GLY A 43 -7.74 13.15 -17.02
C GLY A 43 -6.24 12.84 -17.17
N ILE A 44 -5.52 12.87 -16.04
CA ILE A 44 -4.08 12.52 -15.95
C ILE A 44 -3.91 10.99 -16.02
N GLY A 45 -4.88 10.24 -15.48
CA GLY A 45 -4.83 8.79 -15.33
C GLY A 45 -3.98 8.38 -14.12
N SER A 46 -4.59 7.71 -13.13
CA SER A 46 -3.90 7.23 -11.92
C SER A 46 -4.81 6.34 -11.09
N ASP A 47 -4.25 5.71 -10.05
CA ASP A 47 -5.01 5.00 -9.01
C ASP A 47 -5.73 5.97 -8.05
N GLY A 48 -5.37 7.28 -8.08
CA GLY A 48 -6.02 8.29 -7.25
C GLY A 48 -5.19 9.56 -7.04
N LEU A 49 -5.62 10.34 -6.04
CA LEU A 49 -5.06 11.64 -5.65
C LEU A 49 -4.52 11.58 -4.22
N VAL A 50 -3.31 12.09 -4.03
CA VAL A 50 -2.66 12.26 -2.72
C VAL A 50 -2.45 13.73 -2.43
N LEU A 51 -2.96 14.20 -1.31
CA LEU A 51 -2.77 15.54 -0.79
C LEU A 51 -1.73 15.53 0.32
N ILE A 52 -0.65 16.29 0.13
CA ILE A 52 0.41 16.48 1.11
C ILE A 52 0.17 17.81 1.81
N GLY A 53 0.05 17.82 3.13
CA GLY A 53 -0.31 19.02 3.87
C GLY A 53 0.43 19.20 5.18
N LYS A 54 0.03 20.22 5.93
CA LYS A 54 0.47 20.42 7.32
C LYS A 54 -0.28 19.43 8.22
N PRO A 55 0.39 18.85 9.24
CA PRO A 55 -0.29 18.05 10.24
C PRO A 55 -1.17 18.90 11.15
N GLN A 56 -2.16 18.30 11.79
CA GLN A 56 -3.01 18.96 12.78
C GLN A 56 -2.21 19.44 14.01
N ASP A 57 -1.23 18.62 14.45
CA ASP A 57 -0.29 18.98 15.52
C ASP A 57 1.16 18.77 15.06
N GLY A 58 1.83 19.86 14.73
CA GLY A 58 3.25 19.84 14.28
C GLY A 58 4.26 19.35 15.33
N ARG A 59 3.85 19.20 16.62
CA ARG A 59 4.69 18.55 17.64
C ARG A 59 4.69 17.02 17.48
N ARG A 60 3.62 16.46 16.94
CA ARG A 60 3.44 15.01 16.78
C ARG A 60 3.85 14.52 15.40
N ALA A 61 3.60 15.27 14.35
CA ALA A 61 3.93 14.92 12.98
C ALA A 61 4.61 16.08 12.23
N ASP A 62 5.30 15.77 11.16
CA ASP A 62 6.01 16.75 10.33
C ASP A 62 5.16 17.16 9.13
N TYR A 63 4.43 16.22 8.54
CA TYR A 63 3.51 16.40 7.41
C TYR A 63 2.26 15.55 7.60
N SER A 64 1.24 15.83 6.80
CA SER A 64 0.02 15.02 6.72
C SER A 64 -0.21 14.49 5.32
N MET A 65 -0.94 13.38 5.24
CA MET A 65 -1.42 12.77 4.01
C MET A 65 -2.93 12.57 4.07
N ARG A 66 -3.63 13.02 3.02
CA ARG A 66 -4.96 12.51 2.66
C ARG A 66 -4.85 11.82 1.31
N ILE A 67 -5.57 10.73 1.13
CA ILE A 67 -5.51 9.93 -0.09
C ILE A 67 -6.92 9.55 -0.54
N PHE A 68 -7.18 9.77 -1.81
CA PHE A 68 -8.46 9.51 -2.46
C PHE A 68 -8.22 8.55 -3.62
N ASN A 69 -8.97 7.46 -3.66
CA ASN A 69 -8.93 6.51 -4.77
C ASN A 69 -9.55 7.13 -6.04
N ALA A 70 -9.34 6.48 -7.19
CA ALA A 70 -9.90 6.93 -8.47
C ALA A 70 -11.44 7.00 -8.50
N ASP A 71 -12.14 6.31 -7.59
CA ASP A 71 -13.59 6.39 -7.40
C ASP A 71 -14.03 7.53 -6.47
N GLY A 72 -13.10 8.32 -5.94
CA GLY A 72 -13.33 9.40 -5.00
C GLY A 72 -13.37 8.99 -3.53
N SER A 73 -13.36 7.71 -3.21
CA SER A 73 -13.36 7.25 -1.81
C SER A 73 -12.07 7.60 -1.10
N GLU A 74 -12.16 8.13 0.13
CA GLU A 74 -10.97 8.43 0.95
C GLU A 74 -10.48 7.17 1.65
N ALA A 75 -9.20 6.84 1.48
CA ALA A 75 -8.56 5.72 2.15
C ALA A 75 -7.83 6.16 3.42
N MET A 76 -7.75 5.26 4.40
CA MET A 76 -7.12 5.53 5.70
C MET A 76 -5.61 5.80 5.60
N MET A 77 -4.93 5.12 4.70
CA MET A 77 -3.52 5.28 4.33
C MET A 77 -3.16 4.37 3.16
N CYS A 78 -2.02 4.64 2.52
CA CYS A 78 -1.40 3.77 1.54
C CYS A 78 0.12 3.75 1.75
N GLY A 79 0.70 2.56 1.93
CA GLY A 79 2.12 2.41 2.15
C GLY A 79 2.96 2.81 0.94
N ASN A 80 2.47 2.55 -0.29
CA ASN A 80 3.13 2.97 -1.52
C ASN A 80 3.16 4.50 -1.63
N ALA A 81 2.02 5.15 -1.38
CA ALA A 81 1.93 6.61 -1.36
C ALA A 81 2.81 7.23 -0.26
N SER A 82 2.89 6.62 0.92
CA SER A 82 3.75 7.09 2.01
C SER A 82 5.24 7.10 1.60
N ARG A 83 5.71 6.08 0.88
CA ARG A 83 7.09 6.04 0.36
C ARG A 83 7.34 7.18 -0.65
N CYS A 84 6.39 7.38 -1.57
CA CYS A 84 6.44 8.48 -2.54
C CYS A 84 6.49 9.84 -1.84
N ILE A 85 5.69 10.06 -0.79
CA ILE A 85 5.72 11.29 0.01
C ILE A 85 7.10 11.50 0.63
N GLY A 86 7.70 10.47 1.23
CA GLY A 86 9.03 10.56 1.81
C GLY A 86 10.08 11.05 0.80
N LYS A 87 10.10 10.42 -0.39
CA LYS A 87 10.97 10.82 -1.50
C LYS A 87 10.65 12.23 -2.00
N TYR A 88 9.38 12.54 -2.21
CA TYR A 88 8.91 13.86 -2.66
C TYR A 88 9.40 14.97 -1.75
N LEU A 89 9.13 14.87 -0.45
CA LEU A 89 9.48 15.89 0.53
C LEU A 89 10.99 16.15 0.59
N TYR A 90 11.79 15.10 0.53
CA TYR A 90 13.25 15.22 0.60
C TYR A 90 13.84 15.80 -0.69
N GLU A 91 13.50 15.23 -1.85
CA GLU A 91 14.10 15.63 -3.13
C GLU A 91 13.58 16.97 -3.66
N LYS A 92 12.35 17.37 -3.30
CA LYS A 92 11.84 18.73 -3.55
C LYS A 92 12.40 19.76 -2.55
N GLY A 93 13.22 19.35 -1.58
CA GLY A 93 13.86 20.25 -0.64
C GLY A 93 12.94 20.79 0.45
N LEU A 94 11.75 20.22 0.63
CA LEU A 94 10.79 20.62 1.67
C LEU A 94 11.24 20.17 3.06
N THR A 95 12.10 19.14 3.14
CA THR A 95 12.75 18.70 4.38
C THR A 95 14.18 18.23 4.13
N ARG A 96 14.98 18.20 5.23
CA ARG A 96 16.30 17.55 5.26
C ARG A 96 16.34 16.39 6.24
N LYS A 97 15.17 16.04 6.83
CA LYS A 97 15.07 14.92 7.76
C LYS A 97 15.12 13.60 7.00
N GLU A 98 15.93 12.68 7.48
CA GLU A 98 15.96 11.29 7.00
C GLU A 98 14.89 10.42 7.68
N THR A 99 14.27 10.94 8.76
CA THR A 99 13.12 10.31 9.42
C THR A 99 11.99 11.33 9.48
N ILE A 100 10.84 10.99 8.89
CA ILE A 100 9.67 11.85 8.75
C ILE A 100 8.48 11.21 9.48
N ARG A 101 7.78 11.98 10.29
CA ARG A 101 6.52 11.58 10.93
C ARG A 101 5.38 12.07 10.05
N LEU A 102 4.66 11.14 9.43
CA LEU A 102 3.56 11.40 8.51
C LEU A 102 2.23 11.12 9.20
N GLU A 103 1.40 12.15 9.39
CA GLU A 103 0.03 12.00 9.90
C GLU A 103 -0.87 11.44 8.79
N THR A 104 -1.62 10.39 9.11
CA THR A 104 -2.61 9.76 8.24
C THR A 104 -3.89 9.50 9.03
N LEU A 105 -5.00 9.14 8.36
CA LEU A 105 -6.23 8.75 9.04
C LEU A 105 -6.06 7.46 9.87
N SER A 106 -5.07 6.64 9.57
CA SER A 106 -4.73 5.44 10.36
C SER A 106 -3.65 5.69 11.44
N GLY A 107 -3.42 6.96 11.79
CA GLY A 107 -2.41 7.38 12.77
C GLY A 107 -1.11 7.83 12.13
N ILE A 108 -0.12 8.10 12.98
CA ILE A 108 1.19 8.59 12.54
C ILE A 108 2.03 7.43 12.05
N LYS A 109 2.59 7.58 10.84
CA LYS A 109 3.54 6.64 10.24
C LYS A 109 4.94 7.22 10.29
N ILE A 110 5.91 6.39 10.61
CA ILE A 110 7.32 6.77 10.59
C ILE A 110 7.90 6.32 9.26
N LEU A 111 8.43 7.28 8.50
CA LEU A 111 9.12 7.06 7.24
C LEU A 111 10.61 7.23 7.48
N LYS A 112 11.40 6.19 7.19
CA LYS A 112 12.87 6.26 7.23
C LYS A 112 13.38 6.24 5.80
N LEU A 113 14.07 7.31 5.40
CA LEU A 113 14.62 7.47 4.06
C LEU A 113 16.00 6.82 3.98
N HIS A 114 16.23 6.05 2.95
CA HIS A 114 17.54 5.49 2.61
C HIS A 114 18.09 6.28 1.42
N LEU A 115 19.19 6.97 1.66
CA LEU A 115 19.78 7.88 0.69
C LEU A 115 20.92 7.19 -0.07
N GLN A 116 21.08 7.55 -1.34
CA GLN A 116 22.30 7.22 -2.09
C GLN A 116 23.52 7.95 -1.50
N ASP A 117 24.70 7.52 -1.84
CA ASP A 117 25.97 8.05 -1.31
C ASP A 117 26.12 9.58 -1.47
N ASN A 118 25.51 10.14 -2.53
CA ASN A 118 25.51 11.58 -2.78
C ASN A 118 24.57 12.38 -1.85
N LYS A 119 23.77 11.71 -1.01
CA LYS A 119 22.74 12.27 -0.10
C LYS A 119 21.74 13.23 -0.77
N LYS A 120 21.55 13.10 -2.08
CA LYS A 120 20.61 13.94 -2.85
C LYS A 120 19.39 13.16 -3.32
N VAL A 121 19.55 11.85 -3.49
CA VAL A 121 18.53 10.96 -4.03
C VAL A 121 18.11 9.96 -2.96
N VAL A 122 16.81 9.80 -2.79
CA VAL A 122 16.23 8.76 -1.94
C VAL A 122 16.14 7.48 -2.78
N ASP A 123 16.89 6.47 -2.37
CA ASP A 123 16.93 5.17 -3.01
C ASP A 123 15.68 4.36 -2.68
N SER A 124 15.38 4.25 -1.40
CA SER A 124 14.21 3.55 -0.90
C SER A 124 13.68 4.20 0.39
N VAL A 125 12.47 3.81 0.79
CA VAL A 125 11.84 4.32 2.02
C VAL A 125 11.27 3.15 2.80
N THR A 126 11.62 3.08 4.09
CA THR A 126 10.99 2.18 5.06
C THR A 126 9.81 2.87 5.72
N VAL A 127 8.66 2.21 5.73
CA VAL A 127 7.45 2.65 6.43
C VAL A 127 7.18 1.71 7.59
N ASP A 128 7.01 2.25 8.79
CA ASP A 128 6.51 1.50 9.93
C ASP A 128 5.00 1.29 9.75
N MET A 129 4.62 0.06 9.43
CA MET A 129 3.24 -0.36 9.19
C MET A 129 2.51 -0.75 10.48
N LEU A 130 3.18 -0.66 11.64
CA LEU A 130 2.71 -1.04 12.97
C LEU A 130 2.54 -2.56 13.13
N LYS A 131 1.88 -2.97 14.24
CA LYS A 131 1.66 -4.39 14.54
C LYS A 131 0.54 -4.98 13.69
N PRO A 132 0.72 -6.18 13.14
CA PRO A 132 -0.37 -6.93 12.55
C PRO A 132 -1.34 -7.41 13.64
N ARG A 133 -2.60 -7.58 13.29
CA ARG A 133 -3.57 -8.28 14.15
C ARG A 133 -3.94 -9.61 13.51
N LEU A 134 -3.81 -10.67 14.29
CA LEU A 134 -4.07 -12.04 13.81
C LEU A 134 -5.49 -12.49 14.11
N GLU A 135 -6.21 -11.70 14.91
CA GLU A 135 -7.60 -11.93 15.29
C GLU A 135 -8.41 -10.65 15.14
N ASN A 136 -9.54 -10.72 14.49
CA ASN A 136 -10.55 -9.68 14.41
C ASN A 136 -11.90 -10.30 14.08
N PRO A 137 -12.74 -10.63 15.11
CA PRO A 137 -14.04 -11.28 14.87
C PRO A 137 -15.04 -10.45 14.05
N GLN A 138 -14.78 -9.16 13.87
CA GLN A 138 -15.60 -8.31 12.99
C GLN A 138 -15.24 -8.48 11.50
N GLN A 139 -14.03 -8.99 11.21
CA GLN A 139 -13.52 -9.14 9.87
C GLN A 139 -13.28 -10.59 9.43
N PHE A 140 -13.05 -11.48 10.41
CA PHE A 140 -12.83 -12.91 10.15
C PHE A 140 -13.47 -13.77 11.24
N ARG A 141 -14.31 -14.72 10.83
CA ARG A 141 -15.05 -15.65 11.72
C ARG A 141 -14.95 -17.10 11.28
N GLY A 142 -14.19 -17.34 10.22
CA GLY A 142 -14.11 -18.64 9.59
C GLY A 142 -12.96 -19.52 10.07
N PRO A 143 -12.91 -20.75 9.58
CA PRO A 143 -11.74 -21.61 9.69
C PRO A 143 -10.61 -21.09 8.81
N SER A 144 -9.38 -21.58 9.06
CA SER A 144 -8.23 -21.33 8.18
C SER A 144 -8.28 -22.06 6.84
N VAL A 145 -9.29 -22.90 6.64
CA VAL A 145 -9.50 -23.69 5.41
C VAL A 145 -10.82 -23.29 4.79
N LEU A 146 -10.74 -22.75 3.56
CA LEU A 146 -11.89 -22.29 2.78
C LEU A 146 -12.00 -23.12 1.50
N GLU A 147 -13.20 -23.18 0.92
CA GLU A 147 -13.48 -23.84 -0.33
C GLU A 147 -13.97 -22.83 -1.39
N ALA A 148 -13.43 -22.91 -2.58
CA ALA A 148 -13.92 -22.15 -3.71
C ALA A 148 -13.99 -23.06 -4.94
N ASP A 149 -15.19 -23.28 -5.44
CA ASP A 149 -15.49 -24.08 -6.64
C ASP A 149 -14.79 -25.47 -6.63
N GLY A 150 -14.95 -26.20 -5.52
CA GLY A 150 -14.37 -27.54 -5.31
C GLY A 150 -12.87 -27.58 -5.00
N ARG A 151 -12.21 -26.41 -4.94
CA ARG A 151 -10.80 -26.32 -4.53
C ARG A 151 -10.67 -25.82 -3.11
N ILE A 152 -9.80 -26.47 -2.35
CA ILE A 152 -9.51 -26.14 -0.95
C ILE A 152 -8.35 -25.16 -0.89
N PHE A 153 -8.50 -24.10 -0.10
CA PHE A 153 -7.48 -23.09 0.19
C PHE A 153 -7.24 -23.03 1.70
N GLU A 154 -6.10 -23.49 2.13
CA GLU A 154 -5.62 -23.26 3.50
C GLU A 154 -4.90 -21.94 3.54
N GLY A 155 -5.25 -21.08 4.50
CA GLY A 155 -4.68 -19.75 4.59
C GLY A 155 -4.57 -19.21 6.01
N THR A 156 -3.92 -18.08 6.11
CA THR A 156 -3.69 -17.34 7.35
C THR A 156 -4.34 -15.97 7.25
N TYR A 157 -5.22 -15.67 8.21
CA TYR A 157 -5.78 -14.33 8.33
C TYR A 157 -4.77 -13.38 8.98
N VAL A 158 -4.58 -12.21 8.36
CA VAL A 158 -3.75 -11.11 8.88
C VAL A 158 -4.43 -9.78 8.63
N CYS A 159 -4.60 -8.96 9.68
CA CYS A 159 -5.13 -7.61 9.54
C CYS A 159 -4.00 -6.58 9.65
N MET A 160 -3.78 -5.83 8.57
CA MET A 160 -2.85 -4.71 8.48
C MET A 160 -3.57 -3.33 8.52
N GLY A 161 -4.72 -3.28 9.23
CA GLY A 161 -5.70 -2.19 9.18
C GLY A 161 -6.89 -2.53 8.30
N ASN A 162 -6.66 -3.29 7.25
CA ASN A 162 -7.62 -3.97 6.39
C ASN A 162 -7.40 -5.50 6.44
N PRO A 163 -8.43 -6.33 6.17
CA PRO A 163 -8.34 -7.78 6.25
C PRO A 163 -7.61 -8.38 5.04
N HIS A 164 -6.74 -9.34 5.31
CA HIS A 164 -6.02 -10.15 4.33
C HIS A 164 -6.14 -11.63 4.69
N PHE A 165 -6.34 -12.48 3.68
CA PHE A 165 -6.27 -13.92 3.80
C PHE A 165 -5.19 -14.42 2.83
N VAL A 166 -4.11 -14.95 3.39
CA VAL A 166 -2.93 -15.38 2.63
C VAL A 166 -2.97 -16.89 2.48
N THR A 167 -3.06 -17.39 1.25
CA THR A 167 -2.98 -18.80 0.93
C THR A 167 -1.71 -19.10 0.13
N PHE A 168 -0.99 -20.16 0.54
CA PHE A 168 0.21 -20.58 -0.16
C PHE A 168 -0.12 -21.66 -1.19
N VAL A 169 0.43 -21.50 -2.39
CA VAL A 169 0.24 -22.39 -3.53
C VAL A 169 1.59 -22.85 -4.08
N ASP A 170 1.62 -24.02 -4.72
CA ASP A 170 2.86 -24.58 -5.27
C ASP A 170 3.33 -23.83 -6.52
N ASP A 171 2.38 -23.40 -7.36
CA ASP A 171 2.65 -22.66 -8.60
C ASP A 171 1.55 -21.61 -8.80
N ILE A 172 1.94 -20.32 -8.62
CA ILE A 172 1.01 -19.18 -8.67
C ILE A 172 0.50 -18.91 -10.10
N ASP A 173 1.25 -19.29 -11.12
CA ASP A 173 0.89 -19.06 -12.52
C ASP A 173 -0.22 -20.03 -12.98
N THR A 174 -0.46 -21.10 -12.24
CA THR A 174 -1.55 -22.04 -12.50
C THR A 174 -2.87 -21.65 -11.85
N ILE A 175 -2.88 -20.57 -11.04
CA ILE A 175 -4.07 -20.13 -10.29
C ILE A 175 -4.84 -19.09 -11.10
N ASP A 176 -6.12 -19.35 -11.36
CA ASP A 176 -7.05 -18.32 -11.82
C ASP A 176 -7.44 -17.40 -10.66
N ILE A 177 -6.60 -16.37 -10.44
CA ILE A 177 -6.76 -15.41 -9.35
C ILE A 177 -8.07 -14.64 -9.45
N ALA A 178 -8.51 -14.32 -10.67
CA ALA A 178 -9.77 -13.60 -10.87
C ALA A 178 -10.97 -14.46 -10.49
N HIS A 179 -10.93 -15.75 -10.80
CA HIS A 179 -11.98 -16.68 -10.46
C HIS A 179 -12.04 -16.97 -8.95
N TYR A 180 -10.95 -17.49 -8.40
CA TYR A 180 -10.91 -17.89 -6.99
C TYR A 180 -10.92 -16.70 -6.04
N GLY A 181 -10.21 -15.64 -6.37
CA GLY A 181 -10.17 -14.42 -5.55
C GLY A 181 -11.54 -13.78 -5.37
N LYS A 182 -12.34 -13.73 -6.45
CA LYS A 182 -13.71 -13.20 -6.41
C LYS A 182 -14.64 -14.03 -5.52
N ILE A 183 -14.48 -15.35 -5.49
CA ILE A 183 -15.28 -16.24 -4.64
C ILE A 183 -14.84 -16.07 -3.18
N LEU A 184 -13.55 -16.21 -2.91
CA LEU A 184 -12.99 -16.13 -1.57
C LEU A 184 -13.17 -14.75 -0.92
N GLU A 185 -13.07 -13.64 -1.69
CA GLU A 185 -13.34 -12.28 -1.17
C GLU A 185 -14.67 -12.19 -0.41
N ARG A 186 -15.66 -12.97 -0.86
CA ARG A 186 -17.07 -12.90 -0.41
C ARG A 186 -17.50 -14.10 0.42
N ASP A 187 -16.55 -14.94 0.81
CA ASP A 187 -16.83 -16.06 1.69
C ASP A 187 -17.47 -15.59 3.00
N GLU A 188 -18.36 -16.40 3.57
CA GLU A 188 -19.06 -16.09 4.83
C GLU A 188 -18.09 -15.91 6.02
N ALA A 189 -16.89 -16.48 5.93
CA ALA A 189 -15.81 -16.25 6.87
C ALA A 189 -15.42 -14.77 7.00
N PHE A 190 -15.70 -13.94 5.98
CA PHE A 190 -15.32 -12.53 5.91
C PHE A 190 -16.52 -11.58 5.88
N PRO A 191 -17.10 -11.22 7.04
CA PRO A 191 -18.29 -10.33 7.11
C PRO A 191 -18.14 -8.99 6.41
N GLN A 192 -16.92 -8.49 6.27
CA GLN A 192 -16.58 -7.22 5.62
C GLN A 192 -15.85 -7.41 4.29
N ARG A 193 -15.89 -8.63 3.71
CA ARG A 193 -15.04 -9.08 2.60
C ARG A 193 -13.56 -9.02 2.96
N CYS A 194 -12.69 -9.60 2.13
CA CYS A 194 -11.27 -9.74 2.41
C CYS A 194 -10.43 -9.56 1.14
N ASN A 195 -9.21 -9.04 1.28
CA ASN A 195 -8.20 -9.16 0.24
C ASN A 195 -7.65 -10.59 0.29
N ILE A 196 -7.45 -11.20 -0.85
CA ILE A 196 -6.97 -12.58 -0.98
C ILE A 196 -5.60 -12.56 -1.64
N GLU A 197 -4.60 -12.98 -0.91
CA GLU A 197 -3.23 -13.13 -1.39
C GLU A 197 -2.95 -14.60 -1.72
N PHE A 198 -2.60 -14.85 -2.99
CA PHE A 198 -2.02 -16.11 -3.43
C PHE A 198 -0.50 -15.95 -3.41
N ALA A 199 0.19 -16.80 -2.67
CA ALA A 199 1.62 -16.69 -2.42
C ALA A 199 2.35 -17.99 -2.76
N GLN A 200 3.53 -17.89 -3.36
CA GLN A 200 4.43 -18.99 -3.67
C GLN A 200 5.80 -18.70 -3.10
N ILE A 201 6.36 -19.63 -2.36
CA ILE A 201 7.78 -19.58 -1.97
C ILE A 201 8.61 -19.95 -3.19
N THR A 202 9.38 -18.98 -3.70
CA THR A 202 10.21 -19.20 -4.90
C THR A 202 11.67 -19.47 -4.58
N ASP A 203 12.15 -18.96 -3.44
CA ASP A 203 13.48 -19.22 -2.89
C ASP A 203 13.48 -18.90 -1.38
N THR A 204 14.62 -19.10 -0.72
CA THR A 204 14.78 -18.74 0.70
C THR A 204 14.44 -17.27 0.91
N ASP A 205 13.41 -17.03 1.74
CA ASP A 205 12.90 -15.70 2.06
C ASP A 205 12.45 -14.85 0.83
N ILE A 206 12.22 -15.47 -0.33
CA ILE A 206 11.66 -14.81 -1.51
C ILE A 206 10.28 -15.39 -1.81
N ILE A 207 9.27 -14.54 -1.81
CA ILE A 207 7.87 -14.91 -1.92
C ILE A 207 7.23 -14.16 -3.09
N ARG A 208 6.80 -14.90 -4.11
CA ARG A 208 5.97 -14.36 -5.20
C ARG A 208 4.54 -14.25 -4.71
N THR A 209 3.92 -13.08 -4.89
CA THR A 209 2.55 -12.83 -4.42
C THR A 209 1.75 -12.13 -5.50
N ARG A 210 0.50 -12.56 -5.68
CA ARG A 210 -0.52 -11.87 -6.46
C ARG A 210 -1.78 -11.74 -5.62
N VAL A 211 -2.49 -10.63 -5.78
CA VAL A 211 -3.61 -10.28 -4.93
C VAL A 211 -4.90 -10.09 -5.73
N TRP A 212 -5.99 -10.52 -5.14
CA TRP A 212 -7.33 -10.05 -5.44
C TRP A 212 -7.74 -9.08 -4.33
N GLU A 213 -7.70 -7.78 -4.64
CA GLU A 213 -8.07 -6.75 -3.66
C GLU A 213 -9.58 -6.59 -3.57
N ARG A 214 -10.06 -6.45 -2.35
CA ARG A 214 -11.45 -6.19 -2.01
C ARG A 214 -11.99 -4.96 -2.73
N GLY A 215 -12.93 -5.18 -3.65
CA GLY A 215 -13.58 -4.11 -4.42
C GLY A 215 -12.81 -3.63 -5.66
N SER A 216 -11.53 -3.97 -5.81
CA SER A 216 -10.68 -3.53 -6.93
C SER A 216 -10.27 -4.66 -7.87
N GLY A 217 -10.32 -5.92 -7.40
CA GLY A 217 -9.88 -7.06 -8.19
C GLY A 217 -8.35 -7.23 -8.22
N ILE A 218 -7.81 -7.70 -9.35
CA ILE A 218 -6.36 -7.88 -9.49
C ILE A 218 -5.69 -6.50 -9.60
N THR A 219 -4.70 -6.25 -8.75
CA THR A 219 -3.86 -5.06 -8.76
C THR A 219 -2.39 -5.43 -8.91
N MET A 220 -1.59 -4.47 -9.37
CA MET A 220 -0.15 -4.69 -9.61
C MET A 220 0.66 -4.82 -8.32
N ALA A 221 0.21 -4.16 -7.25
CA ALA A 221 0.88 -4.19 -5.94
C ALA A 221 -0.05 -3.74 -4.82
N CYS A 222 -0.08 -4.53 -3.75
CA CYS A 222 -0.75 -4.21 -2.49
C CYS A 222 0.27 -4.21 -1.34
N GLY A 223 0.61 -3.04 -0.80
CA GLY A 223 1.61 -2.92 0.26
C GLY A 223 1.20 -3.63 1.55
N THR A 224 -0.08 -3.53 1.96
CA THR A 224 -0.61 -4.24 3.13
C THR A 224 -0.72 -5.74 2.87
N GLY A 225 -1.00 -6.16 1.63
CA GLY A 225 -0.98 -7.55 1.21
C GLY A 225 0.43 -8.16 1.27
N ALA A 226 1.45 -7.42 0.83
CA ALA A 226 2.85 -7.83 0.98
C ALA A 226 3.24 -8.02 2.46
N CYS A 227 2.84 -7.08 3.33
CA CYS A 227 3.05 -7.20 4.78
C CYS A 227 2.35 -8.44 5.34
N ALA A 228 1.08 -8.67 4.98
CA ALA A 228 0.31 -9.82 5.42
C ALA A 228 0.94 -11.14 4.96
N THR A 229 1.44 -11.18 3.71
CA THR A 229 2.14 -12.35 3.14
C THR A 229 3.40 -12.69 3.94
N ALA A 230 4.25 -11.70 4.25
CA ALA A 230 5.46 -11.91 5.03
C ALA A 230 5.14 -12.41 6.46
N VAL A 231 4.12 -11.82 7.10
CA VAL A 231 3.65 -12.27 8.43
C VAL A 231 3.15 -13.71 8.37
N ALA A 232 2.30 -14.05 7.42
CA ALA A 232 1.78 -15.41 7.25
C ALA A 232 2.91 -16.42 6.99
N ALA A 233 3.89 -16.07 6.15
CA ALA A 233 5.05 -16.92 5.88
C ALA A 233 5.89 -17.17 7.13
N ALA A 234 6.16 -16.13 7.92
CA ALA A 234 6.91 -16.25 9.17
C ALA A 234 6.17 -17.11 10.21
N LEU A 235 4.86 -16.89 10.39
CA LEU A 235 4.04 -17.65 11.33
C LEU A 235 3.92 -19.13 10.98
N THR A 236 3.83 -19.44 9.69
CA THR A 236 3.75 -20.82 9.18
C THR A 236 5.11 -21.44 8.93
N LYS A 237 6.21 -20.73 9.29
CA LYS A 237 7.60 -21.18 9.13
C LYS A 237 7.99 -21.53 7.68
N ARG A 238 7.37 -20.87 6.71
CA ARG A 238 7.66 -20.99 5.29
C ARG A 238 8.82 -20.08 4.86
N ALA A 239 9.02 -18.98 5.61
CA ALA A 239 10.13 -18.05 5.45
C ALA A 239 10.53 -17.47 6.82
N GLY A 240 11.66 -16.77 6.87
CA GLY A 240 12.10 -16.02 8.04
C GLY A 240 11.26 -14.76 8.30
N ARG A 241 11.67 -13.98 9.29
CA ARG A 241 11.02 -12.70 9.63
C ARG A 241 11.41 -11.54 8.70
N LYS A 242 12.34 -11.75 7.79
CA LYS A 242 12.68 -10.82 6.70
C LYS A 242 12.48 -11.53 5.39
N SER A 243 11.67 -10.95 4.51
CA SER A 243 11.32 -11.56 3.23
C SER A 243 11.22 -10.51 2.14
N SER A 244 11.65 -10.88 0.94
CA SER A 244 11.42 -10.14 -0.30
C SER A 244 10.08 -10.58 -0.90
N ILE A 245 9.11 -9.69 -0.96
CA ILE A 245 7.79 -9.95 -1.54
C ILE A 245 7.76 -9.42 -2.97
N VAL A 246 7.73 -10.34 -3.93
CA VAL A 246 7.74 -10.05 -5.36
C VAL A 246 6.31 -10.00 -5.88
N MET A 247 5.85 -8.84 -6.32
CA MET A 247 4.53 -8.60 -6.92
C MET A 247 4.67 -8.24 -8.41
N ASP A 248 3.57 -8.15 -9.14
CA ASP A 248 3.58 -7.77 -10.56
C ASP A 248 4.18 -6.37 -10.78
N GLY A 249 3.94 -5.45 -9.86
CA GLY A 249 4.42 -4.06 -9.93
C GLY A 249 5.80 -3.80 -9.33
N GLY A 250 6.41 -4.78 -8.66
CA GLY A 250 7.74 -4.64 -8.05
C GLY A 250 7.92 -5.40 -6.74
N THR A 251 9.11 -5.28 -6.17
CA THR A 251 9.50 -6.00 -4.95
C THR A 251 9.51 -5.07 -3.76
N LEU A 252 9.04 -5.59 -2.62
CA LEU A 252 9.11 -4.94 -1.30
C LEU A 252 9.88 -5.84 -0.34
N GLU A 253 10.78 -5.24 0.44
CA GLU A 253 11.43 -5.90 1.57
C GLU A 253 10.58 -5.70 2.82
N ILE A 254 10.16 -6.79 3.42
CA ILE A 254 9.31 -6.77 4.62
C ILE A 254 10.07 -7.39 5.79
N GLU A 255 10.13 -6.68 6.89
CA GLU A 255 10.66 -7.18 8.16
C GLU A 255 9.53 -7.24 9.20
N TYR A 256 9.24 -8.43 9.71
CA TYR A 256 8.43 -8.64 10.91
C TYR A 256 9.35 -8.66 12.13
N SER A 257 9.54 -7.51 12.72
CA SER A 257 10.55 -7.25 13.75
C SER A 257 10.31 -8.07 15.03
N GLU A 258 11.36 -8.70 15.54
CA GLU A 258 11.33 -9.42 16.82
C GLU A 258 11.35 -8.47 18.02
N ALA A 259 11.85 -7.24 17.84
CA ALA A 259 12.07 -6.29 18.92
C ALA A 259 10.75 -5.66 19.42
N ASP A 260 9.81 -5.45 18.51
CA ASP A 260 8.59 -4.68 18.80
C ASP A 260 7.32 -5.24 18.13
N ASP A 261 7.42 -6.35 17.38
CA ASP A 261 6.36 -6.96 16.58
C ASP A 261 5.77 -6.03 15.51
N HIS A 262 6.46 -4.95 15.14
CA HIS A 262 6.07 -4.10 14.03
C HIS A 262 6.46 -4.71 12.70
N ILE A 263 5.74 -4.30 11.67
CA ILE A 263 6.08 -4.60 10.28
C ILE A 263 6.74 -3.38 9.68
N TYR A 264 7.97 -3.56 9.21
CA TYR A 264 8.72 -2.54 8.46
C TYR A 264 8.71 -2.90 6.98
N MET A 265 8.10 -2.05 6.18
CA MET A 265 7.99 -2.22 4.73
C MET A 265 8.93 -1.27 4.01
N THR A 266 9.94 -1.79 3.35
CA THR A 266 10.92 -1.02 2.57
C THR A 266 10.71 -1.25 1.08
N GLY A 267 10.73 -0.18 0.31
CA GLY A 267 10.64 -0.26 -1.13
C GLY A 267 10.94 1.04 -1.85
N PRO A 268 11.01 0.99 -3.18
CA PRO A 268 11.30 2.14 -4.00
C PRO A 268 10.09 3.08 -4.09
N ALA A 269 10.38 4.30 -4.53
CA ALA A 269 9.43 5.28 -5.00
C ALA A 269 10.03 6.01 -6.20
N ALA A 270 9.24 6.32 -7.20
CA ALA A 270 9.72 6.93 -8.43
C ALA A 270 8.84 8.11 -8.86
N PHE A 271 9.49 9.18 -9.30
CA PHE A 271 8.84 10.24 -10.07
C PHE A 271 8.54 9.73 -11.48
N VAL A 272 7.40 10.11 -12.03
CA VAL A 272 7.02 9.80 -13.41
C VAL A 272 7.10 11.07 -14.26
N PHE A 273 6.28 12.07 -13.92
CA PHE A 273 6.28 13.38 -14.55
C PHE A 273 5.62 14.44 -13.65
N GLU A 274 5.75 15.69 -14.05
CA GLU A 274 5.08 16.83 -13.44
C GLU A 274 4.22 17.52 -14.48
N GLY A 275 3.18 18.20 -14.03
CA GLY A 275 2.27 18.92 -14.90
C GLY A 275 1.39 19.90 -14.16
N GLU A 276 0.51 20.52 -14.92
CA GLU A 276 -0.48 21.48 -14.42
C GLU A 276 -1.87 21.05 -14.88
N ILE A 277 -2.86 21.25 -14.02
CA ILE A 277 -4.27 20.97 -14.31
C ILE A 277 -5.14 22.09 -13.77
N GLU A 278 -6.24 22.40 -14.47
CA GLU A 278 -7.25 23.36 -14.01
C GLU A 278 -8.21 22.71 -13.03
N LEU A 279 -8.53 23.43 -11.95
CA LEU A 279 -9.59 23.09 -10.98
C LEU A 279 -10.97 23.34 -11.56
#